data_34c86dab1b1ca927d4837d4730ddaa4e
#
_entry.id   34c86dab1b1ca927d4837d4730ddaa4e
#
_cell.length_a   1.000
_cell.length_b   1.000
_cell.length_c   1.000
_cell.angle_alpha   90.00
_cell.angle_beta   90.00
_cell.angle_gamma   90.00
#
_symmetry.space_group_name_H-M   'P 1'
#
loop_
_entity.id
_entity.type
_entity.pdbx_description
1 polymer ?
#
loop_
_entity_poly.entity_id
_entity_poly.type
_entity_poly.pdbx_seq_one_letter_code
_entity_poly.pdbx_strand_id
1 'polypeptide(L)'
;MTAPPAIRLVRADLRLMDAALAGDEALAAALGHDVVAGWVTFTGALERTRASLAANPDAAVWGTRLFVAGDPPELVGWGGFKGPPADGVVELGYEIAEARWGRGLATAATRAMLAEAFADDRVTTVIAHTLPERNASNRVLEKAGFRWDGDAREGDNPVWRFAMGSPGSD
;
A
#
# COMPACT_ATOMS: atom_id res chain seq x y z
N MET A 1 24.76 0.64 10.31
CA MET A 1 23.61 0.29 9.48
C MET A 1 22.43 0.07 10.41
N THR A 2 21.42 0.92 10.33
CA THR A 2 20.19 0.74 11.12
C THR A 2 19.33 -0.34 10.47
N ALA A 3 18.77 -1.23 11.28
CA ALA A 3 17.79 -2.20 10.81
C ALA A 3 16.60 -1.48 10.14
N PRO A 4 15.98 -2.08 9.12
CA PRO A 4 14.78 -1.52 8.51
C PRO A 4 13.69 -1.36 9.58
N PRO A 5 12.88 -0.28 9.49
CA PRO A 5 11.81 -0.08 10.46
C PRO A 5 10.82 -1.25 10.41
N ALA A 6 10.41 -1.72 11.58
CA ALA A 6 9.35 -2.71 11.68
C ALA A 6 8.02 -2.05 11.27
N ILE A 7 7.28 -2.72 10.37
CA ILE A 7 5.97 -2.28 9.93
C ILE A 7 5.00 -3.47 9.98
N ARG A 8 3.77 -3.21 10.38
CA ARG A 8 2.69 -4.18 10.38
C ARG A 8 1.60 -3.74 9.41
N LEU A 9 1.21 -4.65 8.53
CA LEU A 9 0.09 -4.44 7.62
C LEU A 9 -1.20 -4.93 8.30
N VAL A 10 -2.16 -4.03 8.46
CA VAL A 10 -3.49 -4.35 8.98
C VAL A 10 -4.46 -4.38 7.80
N ARG A 11 -5.04 -5.54 7.53
CA ARG A 11 -6.04 -5.69 6.48
C ARG A 11 -7.28 -4.85 6.82
N ALA A 12 -7.67 -3.95 5.91
CA ALA A 12 -8.84 -3.13 6.10
C ALA A 12 -10.12 -3.97 6.00
N ASP A 13 -11.05 -3.70 6.90
CA ASP A 13 -12.42 -4.23 6.90
C ASP A 13 -13.44 -3.09 6.97
N LEU A 14 -14.72 -3.41 6.89
CA LEU A 14 -15.80 -2.41 6.96
C LEU A 14 -15.77 -1.60 8.25
N ARG A 15 -15.49 -2.24 9.38
CA ARG A 15 -15.41 -1.59 10.69
C ARG A 15 -14.31 -0.51 10.72
N LEU A 16 -13.13 -0.83 10.20
CA LEU A 16 -12.02 0.11 10.12
C LEU A 16 -12.29 1.22 9.11
N MET A 17 -12.94 0.92 7.98
CA MET A 17 -13.29 1.93 6.99
C MET A 17 -14.39 2.87 7.48
N ASP A 18 -15.40 2.37 8.19
CA ASP A 18 -16.41 3.21 8.85
C ASP A 18 -15.79 4.14 9.90
N ALA A 19 -14.85 3.61 10.70
CA ALA A 19 -14.11 4.41 11.67
C ALA A 19 -13.23 5.47 10.99
N ALA A 20 -12.53 5.13 9.91
CA ALA A 20 -11.71 6.07 9.13
C ALA A 20 -12.53 7.22 8.55
N LEU A 21 -13.73 6.92 8.04
CA LEU A 21 -14.67 7.93 7.53
C LEU A 21 -15.25 8.82 8.63
N ALA A 22 -15.37 8.31 9.85
CA ALA A 22 -15.80 9.09 11.02
C ALA A 22 -14.70 10.03 11.55
N GLY A 23 -13.43 9.77 11.22
CA GLY A 23 -12.28 10.60 11.57
C GLY A 23 -11.17 9.86 12.30
N ASP A 24 -10.01 10.54 12.44
CA ASP A 24 -8.78 9.95 12.98
C ASP A 24 -8.96 9.43 14.42
N GLU A 25 -9.74 10.14 15.24
CA GLU A 25 -10.00 9.74 16.63
C GLU A 25 -10.81 8.44 16.71
N ALA A 26 -11.83 8.29 15.87
CA ALA A 26 -12.61 7.06 15.75
C ALA A 26 -11.77 5.90 15.23
N LEU A 27 -10.91 6.17 14.24
CA LEU A 27 -10.00 5.16 13.70
C LEU A 27 -8.96 4.73 14.74
N ALA A 28 -8.40 5.66 15.50
CA ALA A 28 -7.47 5.36 16.60
C ALA A 28 -8.11 4.42 17.64
N ALA A 29 -9.35 4.72 18.02
CA ALA A 29 -10.11 3.86 18.95
C ALA A 29 -10.36 2.45 18.37
N ALA A 30 -10.70 2.36 17.08
CA ALA A 30 -10.96 1.09 16.40
C ALA A 30 -9.69 0.24 16.21
N LEU A 31 -8.54 0.88 15.96
CA LEU A 31 -7.24 0.23 15.80
C LEU A 31 -6.57 -0.11 17.14
N GLY A 32 -6.85 0.66 18.19
CA GLY A 32 -6.11 0.60 19.46
C GLY A 32 -4.71 1.24 19.38
N HIS A 33 -4.48 2.12 18.43
CA HIS A 33 -3.22 2.84 18.18
C HIS A 33 -3.50 4.28 17.75
N ASP A 34 -2.55 5.16 18.01
CA ASP A 34 -2.61 6.54 17.52
C ASP A 34 -2.61 6.58 15.98
N VAL A 35 -3.20 7.63 15.44
CA VAL A 35 -3.26 7.90 13.99
C VAL A 35 -2.47 9.16 13.70
N VAL A 36 -1.50 9.06 12.80
CA VAL A 36 -0.71 10.22 12.34
C VAL A 36 -1.54 11.04 11.36
N ALA A 37 -1.73 12.32 11.64
CA ALA A 37 -2.44 13.22 10.74
C ALA A 37 -1.82 13.22 9.34
N GLY A 38 -2.67 13.17 8.30
CA GLY A 38 -2.22 13.11 6.91
C GLY A 38 -1.84 11.70 6.44
N TRP A 39 -2.23 10.66 7.17
CA TRP A 39 -2.04 9.26 6.75
C TRP A 39 -2.78 8.93 5.45
N VAL A 40 -3.78 9.71 5.11
CA VAL A 40 -4.54 9.64 3.85
C VAL A 40 -4.67 11.03 3.26
N THR A 41 -4.31 11.20 1.98
CA THR A 41 -4.42 12.49 1.27
C THR A 41 -5.81 12.69 0.69
N PHE A 42 -6.39 11.65 0.08
CA PHE A 42 -7.68 11.73 -0.62
C PHE A 42 -8.73 10.88 0.10
N THR A 43 -9.55 11.50 0.94
CA THR A 43 -10.61 10.82 1.71
C THR A 43 -11.65 10.11 0.84
N GLY A 44 -11.91 10.60 -0.37
CA GLY A 44 -12.76 9.88 -1.34
C GLY A 44 -12.26 8.48 -1.72
N ALA A 45 -10.98 8.18 -1.49
CA ALA A 45 -10.46 6.83 -1.65
C ALA A 45 -10.95 5.90 -0.53
N LEU A 46 -11.16 6.41 0.68
CA LEU A 46 -11.75 5.65 1.79
C LEU A 46 -13.19 5.23 1.47
N GLU A 47 -13.99 6.14 0.89
CA GLU A 47 -15.37 5.86 0.49
C GLU A 47 -15.42 4.75 -0.57
N ARG A 48 -14.54 4.82 -1.57
CA ARG A 48 -14.43 3.78 -2.61
C ARG A 48 -14.02 2.43 -2.03
N THR A 49 -13.04 2.42 -1.14
CA THR A 49 -12.59 1.20 -0.44
C THR A 49 -13.73 0.59 0.37
N ARG A 50 -14.44 1.42 1.14
CA ARG A 50 -15.61 0.97 1.90
C ARG A 50 -16.70 0.37 1.00
N ALA A 51 -17.02 1.05 -0.09
CA ALA A 51 -18.02 0.56 -1.04
C ALA A 51 -17.62 -0.78 -1.67
N SER A 52 -16.36 -0.95 -2.03
CA SER A 52 -15.81 -2.20 -2.56
C SER A 52 -15.94 -3.35 -1.55
N LEU A 53 -15.59 -3.11 -0.29
CA LEU A 53 -15.71 -4.10 0.79
C LEU A 53 -17.17 -4.45 1.09
N ALA A 54 -18.08 -3.48 1.03
CA ALA A 54 -19.51 -3.71 1.22
C ALA A 54 -20.12 -4.55 0.10
N ALA A 55 -19.68 -4.33 -1.14
CA ALA A 55 -20.13 -5.09 -2.31
C ALA A 55 -19.56 -6.52 -2.34
N ASN A 56 -18.32 -6.69 -1.89
CA ASN A 56 -17.64 -7.99 -1.85
C ASN A 56 -16.65 -8.04 -0.67
N PRO A 57 -17.03 -8.67 0.46
CA PRO A 57 -16.13 -8.82 1.62
C PRO A 57 -14.82 -9.55 1.31
N ASP A 58 -14.81 -10.46 0.33
CA ASP A 58 -13.60 -11.18 -0.09
C ASP A 58 -12.58 -10.26 -0.78
N ALA A 59 -13.00 -9.07 -1.21
CA ALA A 59 -12.10 -8.04 -1.74
C ALA A 59 -11.03 -7.58 -0.72
N ALA A 60 -11.26 -7.80 0.58
CA ALA A 60 -10.28 -7.48 1.62
C ALA A 60 -8.95 -8.26 1.46
N VAL A 61 -8.98 -9.45 0.89
CA VAL A 61 -7.78 -10.30 0.68
C VAL A 61 -6.78 -9.59 -0.23
N TRP A 62 -7.27 -9.01 -1.34
CA TRP A 62 -6.47 -8.28 -2.33
C TRP A 62 -6.83 -6.79 -2.35
N GLY A 63 -7.02 -6.23 -1.19
CA GLY A 63 -7.44 -4.85 -1.01
C GLY A 63 -6.47 -4.05 -0.13
N THR A 64 -7.06 -3.13 0.60
CA THR A 64 -6.37 -2.12 1.38
C THR A 64 -5.68 -2.68 2.62
N ARG A 65 -4.50 -2.13 2.91
CA ARG A 65 -3.70 -2.33 4.12
C ARG A 65 -3.50 -0.99 4.82
N LEU A 66 -3.71 -0.97 6.13
CA LEU A 66 -3.31 0.13 6.99
C LEU A 66 -1.90 -0.18 7.52
N PHE A 67 -1.01 0.81 7.49
CA PHE A 67 0.39 0.64 7.88
C PHE A 67 0.62 1.12 9.29
N VAL A 68 0.95 0.22 10.20
CA VAL A 68 1.24 0.51 11.61
C VAL A 68 2.72 0.30 11.89
N ALA A 69 3.37 1.31 12.46
CA ALA A 69 4.80 1.29 12.74
C ALA A 69 5.12 2.12 13.99
N GLY A 70 6.33 1.95 14.51
CA GLY A 70 6.84 2.72 15.64
C GLY A 70 6.68 2.04 17.00
N ASP A 71 7.24 2.68 18.02
CA ASP A 71 7.11 2.30 19.42
C ASP A 71 6.98 3.58 20.26
N PRO A 72 5.76 3.88 20.78
CA PRO A 72 4.52 3.11 20.63
C PRO A 72 4.03 3.04 19.17
N PRO A 73 3.28 1.98 18.80
CA PRO A 73 2.79 1.82 17.44
C PRO A 73 1.73 2.87 17.06
N GLU A 74 1.84 3.40 15.85
CA GLU A 74 0.92 4.38 15.29
C GLU A 74 0.59 4.07 13.83
N LEU A 75 -0.59 4.46 13.35
CA LEU A 75 -0.95 4.41 11.95
C LEU A 75 -0.20 5.50 11.20
N VAL A 76 0.68 5.11 10.27
CA VAL A 76 1.58 6.02 9.54
C VAL A 76 1.21 6.20 8.07
N GLY A 77 0.32 5.39 7.56
CA GLY A 77 -0.08 5.43 6.15
C GLY A 77 -0.95 4.25 5.77
N TRP A 78 -1.19 4.12 4.49
CA TRP A 78 -1.98 3.04 3.93
C TRP A 78 -1.57 2.72 2.51
N GLY A 79 -2.08 1.62 2.00
CA GLY A 79 -1.84 1.18 0.64
C GLY A 79 -2.57 -0.11 0.39
N GLY A 80 -2.01 -0.98 -0.43
CA GLY A 80 -2.59 -2.28 -0.69
C GLY A 80 -2.54 -2.66 -2.15
N PHE A 81 -3.38 -3.60 -2.53
CA PHE A 81 -3.47 -4.15 -3.88
C PHE A 81 -4.72 -3.63 -4.59
N LYS A 82 -4.61 -3.43 -5.89
CA LYS A 82 -5.73 -3.00 -6.75
C LYS A 82 -6.49 -4.20 -7.31
N GLY A 83 -6.85 -5.15 -6.45
CA GLY A 83 -7.61 -6.34 -6.81
C GLY A 83 -6.77 -7.63 -6.84
N PRO A 84 -7.42 -8.78 -7.08
CA PRO A 84 -6.76 -10.08 -7.14
C PRO A 84 -5.86 -10.23 -8.36
N PRO A 85 -4.96 -11.24 -8.37
CA PRO A 85 -4.10 -11.51 -9.51
C PRO A 85 -4.91 -11.72 -10.79
N ALA A 86 -4.51 -11.03 -11.86
CA ALA A 86 -5.01 -11.21 -13.21
C ALA A 86 -3.83 -11.57 -14.11
N ASP A 87 -3.86 -12.72 -14.76
CA ASP A 87 -2.76 -13.25 -15.58
C ASP A 87 -1.41 -13.24 -14.83
N GLY A 88 -1.44 -13.54 -13.55
CA GLY A 88 -0.26 -13.58 -12.69
C GLY A 88 0.21 -12.21 -12.19
N VAL A 89 -0.45 -11.12 -12.55
CA VAL A 89 -0.04 -9.76 -12.23
C VAL A 89 -0.93 -9.16 -11.14
N VAL A 90 -0.28 -8.52 -10.16
CA VAL A 90 -0.94 -7.72 -9.11
C VAL A 90 -0.33 -6.32 -9.09
N GLU A 91 -1.15 -5.31 -8.96
CA GLU A 91 -0.70 -3.94 -8.76
C GLU A 91 -0.82 -3.53 -7.30
N LEU A 92 0.23 -2.89 -6.77
CA LEU A 92 0.21 -2.28 -5.44
C LEU A 92 0.35 -0.76 -5.50
N GLY A 93 -0.10 -0.11 -4.43
CA GLY A 93 0.11 1.32 -4.19
C GLY A 93 0.27 1.57 -2.70
N TYR A 94 0.81 2.74 -2.34
CA TYR A 94 1.05 3.13 -0.95
C TYR A 94 1.14 4.64 -0.79
N GLU A 95 0.91 5.07 0.42
CA GLU A 95 1.03 6.45 0.88
C GLU A 95 1.48 6.45 2.34
N ILE A 96 2.43 7.31 2.69
CA ILE A 96 2.91 7.52 4.07
C ILE A 96 2.66 8.99 4.44
N ALA A 97 2.19 9.24 5.66
CA ALA A 97 2.03 10.59 6.19
C ALA A 97 3.33 11.39 6.09
N GLU A 98 3.25 12.63 5.62
CA GLU A 98 4.43 13.49 5.39
C GLU A 98 5.30 13.62 6.64
N ALA A 99 4.68 13.72 7.82
CA ALA A 99 5.36 13.79 9.10
C ALA A 99 6.24 12.56 9.42
N ARG A 100 6.12 11.50 8.64
CA ARG A 100 6.87 10.24 8.80
C ARG A 100 7.77 9.90 7.60
N TRP A 101 7.92 10.81 6.64
CA TRP A 101 8.83 10.63 5.51
C TRP A 101 10.30 10.55 5.95
N GLY A 102 11.14 10.00 5.09
CA GLY A 102 12.58 9.87 5.33
C GLY A 102 12.98 8.82 6.37
N ARG A 103 12.05 7.97 6.81
CA ARG A 103 12.29 6.93 7.83
C ARG A 103 12.33 5.52 7.26
N GLY A 104 12.24 5.36 5.94
CA GLY A 104 12.23 4.05 5.28
C GLY A 104 10.90 3.28 5.39
N LEU A 105 9.83 3.91 5.88
CA LEU A 105 8.53 3.27 6.12
C LEU A 105 7.85 2.84 4.82
N ALA A 106 7.90 3.66 3.77
CA ALA A 106 7.34 3.31 2.47
C ALA A 106 8.03 2.08 1.86
N THR A 107 9.35 2.01 1.96
CA THR A 107 10.13 0.84 1.50
C THR A 107 9.79 -0.41 2.32
N ALA A 108 9.68 -0.27 3.66
CA ALA A 108 9.29 -1.38 4.54
C ALA A 108 7.88 -1.88 4.23
N ALA A 109 6.91 -0.98 4.03
CA ALA A 109 5.53 -1.33 3.65
C ALA A 109 5.49 -2.05 2.31
N THR A 110 6.21 -1.54 1.32
CA THR A 110 6.30 -2.15 -0.02
C THR A 110 6.87 -3.56 0.05
N ARG A 111 7.95 -3.77 0.81
CA ARG A 111 8.54 -5.11 1.00
C ARG A 111 7.58 -6.06 1.72
N ALA A 112 6.85 -5.59 2.72
CA ALA A 112 5.85 -6.39 3.41
C ALA A 112 4.70 -6.80 2.48
N MET A 113 4.23 -5.88 1.63
CA MET A 113 3.21 -6.18 0.62
C MET A 113 3.73 -7.16 -0.44
N LEU A 114 4.98 -7.04 -0.88
CA LEU A 114 5.61 -8.01 -1.79
C LEU A 114 5.64 -9.41 -1.19
N ALA A 115 5.99 -9.53 0.10
CA ALA A 115 5.99 -10.82 0.79
C ALA A 115 4.59 -11.44 0.84
N GLU A 116 3.55 -10.64 1.10
CA GLU A 116 2.16 -11.11 1.04
C GLU A 116 1.76 -11.54 -0.39
N ALA A 117 2.10 -10.74 -1.40
CA ALA A 117 1.74 -11.04 -2.79
C ALA A 117 2.40 -12.35 -3.29
N PHE A 118 3.70 -12.48 -3.09
CA PHE A 118 4.43 -13.66 -3.56
C PHE A 118 4.22 -14.92 -2.70
N ALA A 119 3.50 -14.82 -1.59
CA ALA A 119 3.01 -15.99 -0.87
C ALA A 119 1.87 -16.71 -1.60
N ASP A 120 1.24 -16.06 -2.55
CA ASP A 120 0.21 -16.66 -3.43
C ASP A 120 0.87 -17.13 -4.73
N ASP A 121 0.82 -18.43 -5.00
CA ASP A 121 1.47 -19.06 -6.17
C ASP A 121 0.93 -18.56 -7.52
N ARG A 122 -0.22 -17.89 -7.52
CA ARG A 122 -0.79 -17.28 -8.74
C ARG A 122 -0.06 -15.99 -9.12
N VAL A 123 0.68 -15.36 -8.21
CA VAL A 123 1.38 -14.10 -8.45
C VAL A 123 2.77 -14.37 -9.01
N THR A 124 2.98 -13.99 -10.25
CA THR A 124 4.30 -14.06 -10.92
C THR A 124 4.98 -12.71 -11.02
N THR A 125 4.20 -11.63 -11.01
CA THR A 125 4.70 -10.26 -11.15
C THR A 125 3.88 -9.30 -10.30
N VAL A 126 4.55 -8.40 -9.60
CA VAL A 126 3.93 -7.26 -8.94
C VAL A 126 4.34 -6.00 -9.67
N ILE A 127 3.38 -5.14 -9.97
CA ILE A 127 3.60 -3.84 -10.60
C ILE A 127 3.19 -2.69 -9.68
N ALA A 128 3.76 -1.52 -9.94
CA ALA A 128 3.36 -0.26 -9.33
C ALA A 128 3.49 0.88 -10.34
N HIS A 129 2.59 1.84 -10.28
CA HIS A 129 2.64 3.03 -11.12
C HIS A 129 3.06 4.26 -10.32
N THR A 130 3.83 5.13 -10.96
CA THR A 130 4.24 6.44 -10.42
C THR A 130 3.96 7.53 -11.44
N LEU A 131 4.02 8.79 -11.00
CA LEU A 131 4.07 9.90 -11.94
C LEU A 131 5.25 9.73 -12.91
N PRO A 132 5.12 10.19 -14.18
CA PRO A 132 6.12 9.98 -15.23
C PRO A 132 7.29 10.96 -15.08
N GLU A 133 7.87 11.01 -13.90
CA GLU A 133 9.02 11.86 -13.54
C GLU A 133 9.81 11.24 -12.39
N ARG A 134 11.09 11.61 -12.26
CA ARG A 134 11.92 11.19 -11.14
C ARG A 134 11.40 11.78 -9.82
N ASN A 135 11.03 10.90 -8.88
CA ASN A 135 10.46 11.29 -7.58
C ASN A 135 10.85 10.31 -6.46
N ALA A 136 10.38 10.60 -5.25
CA ALA A 136 10.63 9.76 -4.09
C ALA A 136 10.05 8.34 -4.23
N SER A 137 8.90 8.21 -4.90
CA SER A 137 8.24 6.92 -5.10
C SER A 137 9.08 5.99 -5.98
N ASN A 138 9.75 6.50 -7.02
CA ASN A 138 10.67 5.71 -7.84
C ASN A 138 11.79 5.11 -6.99
N ARG A 139 12.39 5.91 -6.10
CA ARG A 139 13.47 5.45 -5.20
C ARG A 139 12.99 4.38 -4.22
N VAL A 140 11.77 4.52 -3.71
CA VAL A 140 11.17 3.51 -2.83
C VAL A 140 11.01 2.18 -3.58
N LEU A 141 10.47 2.21 -4.79
CA LEU A 141 10.28 1.02 -5.61
C LEU A 141 11.62 0.36 -5.98
N GLU A 142 12.60 1.14 -6.41
CA GLU A 142 13.95 0.64 -6.73
C GLU A 142 14.61 -0.02 -5.52
N LYS A 143 14.51 0.59 -4.32
CA LYS A 143 15.03 0.01 -3.07
C LYS A 143 14.29 -1.28 -2.66
N ALA A 144 13.02 -1.41 -3.00
CA ALA A 144 12.24 -2.61 -2.74
C ALA A 144 12.53 -3.74 -3.75
N GLY A 145 13.25 -3.46 -4.84
CA GLY A 145 13.64 -4.44 -5.84
C GLY A 145 12.93 -4.33 -7.18
N PHE A 146 12.04 -3.36 -7.34
CA PHE A 146 11.38 -3.09 -8.62
C PHE A 146 12.37 -2.51 -9.63
N ARG A 147 12.06 -2.73 -10.90
CA ARG A 147 12.76 -2.11 -12.04
C ARG A 147 11.74 -1.33 -12.86
N TRP A 148 12.18 -0.21 -13.43
CA TRP A 148 11.39 0.53 -14.41
C TRP A 148 11.08 -0.36 -15.62
N ASP A 149 9.81 -0.41 -16.02
CA ASP A 149 9.27 -1.31 -17.04
C ASP A 149 8.56 -0.54 -18.16
N GLY A 150 8.81 0.76 -18.25
CA GLY A 150 8.37 1.58 -19.35
C GLY A 150 7.30 2.60 -19.01
N ASP A 151 6.92 3.36 -20.04
CA ASP A 151 5.79 4.27 -19.99
C ASP A 151 4.48 3.49 -20.07
N ALA A 152 3.49 3.93 -19.31
CA ALA A 152 2.16 3.34 -19.28
C ALA A 152 1.10 4.44 -19.15
N ARG A 153 -0.16 4.06 -19.07
CA ARG A 153 -1.29 4.97 -18.86
C ARG A 153 -2.21 4.38 -17.78
N GLU A 154 -2.68 5.26 -16.92
CA GLU A 154 -3.74 4.95 -15.96
C GLU A 154 -4.95 5.82 -16.33
N GLY A 155 -5.92 5.21 -17.05
CA GLY A 155 -6.93 5.97 -17.77
C GLY A 155 -6.27 6.88 -18.82
N ASP A 156 -6.53 8.19 -18.76
CA ASP A 156 -5.93 9.19 -19.65
C ASP A 156 -4.60 9.77 -19.14
N ASN A 157 -4.19 9.40 -17.92
CA ASN A 157 -2.99 9.94 -17.31
C ASN A 157 -1.74 9.14 -17.69
N PRO A 158 -0.66 9.78 -18.16
CA PRO A 158 0.61 9.10 -18.36
C PRO A 158 1.22 8.74 -16.99
N VAL A 159 1.81 7.55 -16.90
CA VAL A 159 2.50 7.05 -15.70
C VAL A 159 3.73 6.27 -16.09
N TRP A 160 4.65 6.08 -15.15
CA TRP A 160 5.73 5.10 -15.26
C TRP A 160 5.33 3.81 -14.55
N ARG A 161 5.59 2.68 -15.22
CA ARG A 161 5.39 1.36 -14.62
C ARG A 161 6.70 0.81 -14.10
N PHE A 162 6.64 0.27 -12.90
CA PHE A 162 7.69 -0.52 -12.27
C PHE A 162 7.19 -1.93 -12.07
N ALA A 163 8.06 -2.91 -12.23
CA ALA A 163 7.71 -4.31 -12.09
C ALA A 163 8.76 -5.08 -11.29
N MET A 164 8.29 -6.12 -10.59
CA MET A 164 9.13 -7.08 -9.89
C MET A 164 8.57 -8.49 -10.10
N GLY A 165 9.42 -9.39 -10.60
CA GLY A 165 9.08 -10.81 -10.75
C GLY A 165 9.18 -11.57 -9.43
N SER A 166 8.44 -12.67 -9.33
CA SER A 166 8.54 -13.59 -8.19
C SER A 166 9.98 -14.08 -8.01
N PRO A 167 10.50 -14.14 -6.75
CA PRO A 167 11.80 -14.75 -6.49
C PRO A 167 11.86 -16.18 -7.02
N GLY A 168 12.84 -16.48 -7.89
CA GLY A 168 13.00 -17.79 -8.53
C GLY A 168 12.33 -17.96 -9.90
N SER A 169 11.76 -16.91 -10.46
CA SER A 169 11.22 -16.88 -11.83
C SER A 169 12.28 -16.40 -12.84
N ASP A 170 13.43 -17.04 -12.90
CA ASP A 170 14.45 -16.81 -13.93
C ASP A 170 14.34 -17.85 -15.05
#